data_94d818efa64b5b7ddcce78fb700892ef
#
_entry.id   94d818efa64b5b7ddcce78fb700892ef
#
_cell.length_a   1.000
_cell.length_b   1.000
_cell.length_c   1.000
_cell.angle_alpha   90.00
_cell.angle_beta   90.00
_cell.angle_gamma   90.00
#
_symmetry.space_group_name_H-M   'P 1'
#
loop_
_entity.id
_entity.type
_entity.pdbx_description
1 polymer ?
#
loop_
_entity_poly.entity_id
_entity_poly.type
_entity_poly.pdbx_seq_one_letter_code
_entity_poly.pdbx_strand_id
1 'polypeptide(L)'
;MAGRFLRAFKPLSRFVPVIRPPERRVGFNEKLLWTGLALALYLVMGEVPLYGVPRMGEEITYLRVIFASTRGTLMEFGIGPIVTAGLILQLIAGARMVEFDQSNPEDRSLFTVASKVLSLFMIAFQASSYLISGLYTPENATASVIVFVELLAAGMVLMLMDEMIQKGWGIGSGISLFILAGVAREIAWDSFCLLYTSPSPRDRTRS
;
A
#
# COMPACT_ATOMS: atom_id res chain seq x y z
N MET A 1 12.12 -14.51 -25.49
CA MET A 1 10.70 -14.93 -25.62
C MET A 1 10.07 -14.77 -24.23
N ALA A 2 8.99 -14.01 -24.11
CA ALA A 2 8.30 -13.87 -22.80
C ALA A 2 7.94 -15.25 -22.27
N GLY A 3 8.37 -15.58 -21.07
CA GLY A 3 8.16 -16.88 -20.45
C GLY A 3 6.67 -17.22 -20.43
N ARG A 4 6.32 -18.50 -20.61
CA ARG A 4 4.94 -19.01 -20.54
C ARG A 4 4.20 -18.52 -19.29
N PHE A 5 4.92 -18.33 -18.20
CA PHE A 5 4.41 -17.82 -16.92
C PHE A 5 3.88 -16.40 -17.05
N LEU A 6 4.64 -15.46 -17.64
CA LEU A 6 4.21 -14.06 -17.79
C LEU A 6 3.03 -13.93 -18.76
N ARG A 7 2.95 -14.78 -19.78
CA ARG A 7 1.81 -14.81 -20.72
C ARG A 7 0.51 -15.27 -20.08
N ALA A 8 0.56 -16.09 -19.02
CA ALA A 8 -0.63 -16.50 -18.27
C ALA A 8 -1.33 -15.30 -17.59
N PHE A 9 -0.60 -14.22 -17.29
CA PHE A 9 -1.17 -13.00 -16.71
C PHE A 9 -1.80 -12.06 -17.75
N LYS A 10 -1.57 -12.30 -19.06
CA LYS A 10 -2.11 -11.45 -20.14
C LYS A 10 -3.64 -11.33 -20.13
N PRO A 11 -4.46 -12.39 -19.91
CA PRO A 11 -5.92 -12.24 -19.85
C PRO A 11 -6.36 -11.45 -18.60
N LEU A 12 -5.62 -11.52 -17.50
CA LEU A 12 -5.92 -10.79 -16.26
C LEU A 12 -5.61 -9.29 -16.38
N SER A 13 -4.79 -8.88 -17.34
CA SER A 13 -4.49 -7.46 -17.56
C SER A 13 -5.73 -6.61 -17.90
N ARG A 14 -6.82 -7.24 -18.36
CA ARG A 14 -8.10 -6.55 -18.61
C ARG A 14 -8.82 -6.09 -17.35
N PHE A 15 -8.59 -6.78 -16.23
CA PHE A 15 -9.24 -6.47 -14.95
C PHE A 15 -8.43 -5.47 -14.11
N VAL A 16 -7.16 -5.28 -14.43
CA VAL A 16 -6.29 -4.38 -13.66
C VAL A 16 -6.30 -3.00 -14.32
N PRO A 17 -6.76 -1.97 -13.62
CA PRO A 17 -6.73 -0.61 -14.14
C PRO A 17 -5.27 -0.17 -14.35
N VAL A 18 -5.01 0.45 -15.49
CA VAL A 18 -3.67 0.90 -15.90
C VAL A 18 -3.70 2.40 -16.13
N ILE A 19 -2.86 3.12 -15.42
CA ILE A 19 -2.68 4.56 -15.63
C ILE A 19 -1.78 4.78 -16.84
N ARG A 20 -2.19 5.64 -17.76
CA ARG A 20 -1.38 6.02 -18.93
C ARG A 20 -0.30 7.02 -18.52
N PRO A 21 0.92 6.89 -19.01
CA PRO A 21 1.95 7.91 -18.83
C PRO A 21 1.51 9.22 -19.52
N PRO A 22 1.94 10.38 -19.03
CA PRO A 22 1.62 11.65 -19.66
C PRO A 22 2.27 11.74 -21.05
N GLU A 23 1.51 12.20 -22.03
CA GLU A 23 2.00 12.39 -23.42
C GLU A 23 2.88 13.64 -23.55
N ARG A 24 2.75 14.57 -22.60
CA ARG A 24 3.55 15.81 -22.52
C ARG A 24 4.58 15.74 -21.40
N ARG A 25 5.63 16.51 -21.51
CA ARG A 25 6.56 16.70 -20.39
C ARG A 25 5.84 17.45 -19.26
N VAL A 26 5.61 16.77 -18.16
CA VAL A 26 5.01 17.35 -16.95
C VAL A 26 6.02 18.28 -16.28
N GLY A 27 5.65 19.53 -16.04
CA GLY A 27 6.48 20.50 -15.33
C GLY A 27 6.72 20.10 -13.89
N PHE A 28 7.81 20.62 -13.28
CA PHE A 28 8.14 20.29 -11.90
C PHE A 28 7.02 20.67 -10.90
N ASN A 29 6.38 21.81 -11.08
CA ASN A 29 5.28 22.23 -10.23
C ASN A 29 4.05 21.33 -10.33
N GLU A 30 3.74 20.83 -11.53
CA GLU A 30 2.66 19.86 -11.72
C GLU A 30 2.99 18.53 -11.04
N LYS A 31 4.24 18.04 -11.14
CA LYS A 31 4.68 16.84 -10.43
C LYS A 31 4.58 16.98 -8.92
N LEU A 32 4.97 18.13 -8.40
CA LEU A 32 4.88 18.42 -6.97
C LEU A 32 3.40 18.43 -6.51
N LEU A 33 2.52 19.02 -7.31
CA LEU A 33 1.09 19.05 -7.01
C LEU A 33 0.48 17.64 -6.99
N TRP A 34 0.76 16.82 -8.02
CA TRP A 34 0.26 15.44 -8.06
C TRP A 34 0.81 14.59 -6.92
N THR A 35 2.10 14.75 -6.58
CA THR A 35 2.71 14.07 -5.44
C THR A 35 2.07 14.51 -4.13
N GLY A 36 1.85 15.83 -3.94
CA GLY A 36 1.19 16.36 -2.75
C GLY A 36 -0.24 15.86 -2.60
N LEU A 37 -1.00 15.81 -3.72
CA LEU A 37 -2.36 15.28 -3.73
C LEU A 37 -2.39 13.79 -3.36
N ALA A 38 -1.47 12.99 -3.90
CA ALA A 38 -1.36 11.58 -3.56
C ALA A 38 -1.03 11.37 -2.09
N LEU A 39 -0.09 12.15 -1.54
CA LEU A 39 0.25 12.08 -0.12
C LEU A 39 -0.91 12.53 0.78
N ALA A 40 -1.63 13.59 0.40
CA ALA A 40 -2.81 14.04 1.13
C ALA A 40 -3.89 12.95 1.17
N LEU A 41 -4.18 12.33 0.01
CA LEU A 41 -5.15 11.24 -0.07
C LEU A 41 -4.69 10.03 0.78
N TYR A 42 -3.41 9.68 0.73
CA TYR A 42 -2.83 8.64 1.57
C TYR A 42 -3.04 8.91 3.06
N LEU A 43 -2.77 10.14 3.53
CA LEU A 43 -2.96 10.51 4.93
C LEU A 43 -4.44 10.47 5.33
N VAL A 44 -5.34 10.97 4.48
CA VAL A 44 -6.79 10.89 4.72
C VAL A 44 -7.27 9.45 4.83
N MET A 45 -6.84 8.56 3.94
CA MET A 45 -7.19 7.12 4.01
C MET A 45 -6.69 6.47 5.31
N GLY A 46 -5.58 6.94 5.87
CA GLY A 46 -5.06 6.50 7.17
C GLY A 46 -5.91 6.92 8.36
N GLU A 47 -6.79 7.91 8.21
CA GLU A 47 -7.72 8.37 9.27
C GLU A 47 -9.12 7.77 9.14
N VAL A 48 -9.49 7.24 7.96
CA VAL A 48 -10.82 6.66 7.72
C VAL A 48 -10.91 5.28 8.35
N PRO A 49 -11.74 5.07 9.39
CA PRO A 49 -11.90 3.76 10.02
C PRO A 49 -12.66 2.79 9.11
N LEU A 50 -12.35 1.50 9.24
CA LEU A 50 -13.11 0.42 8.62
C LEU A 50 -14.51 0.30 9.22
N TYR A 51 -15.49 -0.10 8.41
CA TYR A 51 -16.87 -0.25 8.83
C TYR A 51 -17.03 -1.32 9.93
N GLY A 52 -17.62 -0.94 11.07
CA GLY A 52 -17.90 -1.88 12.16
C GLY A 52 -16.68 -2.45 12.89
N VAL A 53 -15.50 -1.89 12.66
CA VAL A 53 -14.27 -2.27 13.37
C VAL A 53 -13.96 -1.19 14.42
N PRO A 54 -13.94 -1.53 15.73
CA PRO A 54 -13.53 -0.58 16.74
C PRO A 54 -12.06 -0.21 16.53
N ARG A 55 -11.71 1.07 16.70
CA ARG A 55 -10.32 1.50 16.71
C ARG A 55 -9.59 0.81 17.85
N MET A 56 -8.78 -0.17 17.52
CA MET A 56 -7.89 -0.80 18.51
C MET A 56 -6.77 0.17 18.85
N GLY A 57 -6.43 0.24 20.16
CA GLY A 57 -5.40 1.14 20.65
C GLY A 57 -4.07 1.01 19.90
N GLU A 58 -3.38 2.13 19.79
CA GLU A 58 -2.13 2.27 19.07
C GLU A 58 -0.99 1.51 19.77
N GLU A 59 -0.88 0.21 19.55
CA GLU A 59 0.39 -0.47 19.79
C GLU A 59 1.33 -0.16 18.62
N ILE A 60 2.29 0.73 18.87
CA ILE A 60 3.34 1.10 17.92
C ILE A 60 4.24 -0.11 17.70
N THR A 61 3.99 -0.83 16.64
CA THR A 61 4.92 -1.86 16.15
C THR A 61 5.76 -1.23 15.04
N TYR A 62 7.08 -1.19 15.18
CA TYR A 62 8.02 -0.61 14.20
C TYR A 62 7.76 -1.09 12.76
N LEU A 63 7.34 -2.35 12.58
CA LEU A 63 6.98 -2.90 11.28
C LEU A 63 5.81 -2.17 10.62
N ARG A 64 4.88 -1.60 11.40
CA ARG A 64 3.74 -0.85 10.86
C ARG A 64 4.17 0.47 10.26
N VAL A 65 5.11 1.15 10.90
CA VAL A 65 5.68 2.39 10.39
C VAL A 65 6.36 2.13 9.05
N ILE A 66 7.13 1.03 8.95
CA ILE A 66 7.82 0.64 7.71
C ILE A 66 6.82 0.33 6.59
N PHE A 67 5.72 -0.37 6.88
CA PHE A 67 4.70 -0.68 5.88
C PHE A 67 3.67 0.43 5.68
N ALA A 68 3.83 1.56 6.39
CA ALA A 68 2.92 2.69 6.31
C ALA A 68 1.45 2.27 6.57
N SER A 69 1.25 1.44 7.59
CA SER A 69 -0.01 0.77 7.95
C SER A 69 -0.60 1.38 9.21
N THR A 70 -1.93 1.55 9.25
CA THR A 70 -2.65 2.07 10.42
C THR A 70 -3.81 1.14 10.77
N ARG A 71 -3.83 0.60 12.01
CA ARG A 71 -4.82 -0.39 12.45
C ARG A 71 -6.25 0.13 12.42
N GLY A 72 -7.16 -0.72 11.93
CA GLY A 72 -8.59 -0.43 11.91
C GLY A 72 -8.99 0.66 10.93
N THR A 73 -8.12 0.98 9.97
CA THR A 73 -8.37 1.98 8.93
C THR A 73 -8.26 1.39 7.52
N LEU A 74 -8.62 2.16 6.50
CA LEU A 74 -8.41 1.75 5.10
C LEU A 74 -6.94 1.45 4.79
N MET A 75 -6.00 1.97 5.58
CA MET A 75 -4.56 1.71 5.47
C MET A 75 -4.07 0.54 6.33
N GLU A 76 -4.93 -0.41 6.69
CA GLU A 76 -4.57 -1.57 7.52
C GLU A 76 -3.37 -2.33 6.97
N PHE A 77 -3.34 -2.59 5.67
CA PHE A 77 -2.22 -3.28 5.03
C PHE A 77 -1.12 -2.34 4.56
N GLY A 78 -1.43 -1.04 4.43
CA GLY A 78 -0.51 -0.07 3.87
C GLY A 78 0.02 -0.51 2.50
N ILE A 79 1.33 -0.32 2.30
CA ILE A 79 2.04 -0.71 1.08
C ILE A 79 2.58 -2.16 1.11
N GLY A 80 2.44 -2.87 2.24
CA GLY A 80 2.99 -4.21 2.46
C GLY A 80 2.73 -5.19 1.33
N PRO A 81 1.47 -5.43 0.93
CA PRO A 81 1.14 -6.36 -0.14
C PRO A 81 1.79 -6.02 -1.49
N ILE A 82 1.90 -4.73 -1.80
CA ILE A 82 2.47 -4.23 -3.06
C ILE A 82 3.97 -4.49 -3.10
N VAL A 83 4.67 -4.17 -2.00
CA VAL A 83 6.12 -4.41 -1.86
C VAL A 83 6.42 -5.90 -1.88
N THR A 84 5.66 -6.71 -1.13
CA THR A 84 5.86 -8.16 -1.07
C THR A 84 5.67 -8.82 -2.44
N ALA A 85 4.62 -8.44 -3.17
CA ALA A 85 4.39 -8.95 -4.52
C ALA A 85 5.53 -8.57 -5.48
N GLY A 86 6.03 -7.34 -5.40
CA GLY A 86 7.18 -6.88 -6.18
C GLY A 86 8.45 -7.68 -5.87
N LEU A 87 8.75 -7.90 -4.58
CA LEU A 87 9.90 -8.69 -4.15
C LEU A 87 9.81 -10.15 -4.60
N ILE A 88 8.66 -10.80 -4.48
CA ILE A 88 8.46 -12.18 -4.93
C ILE A 88 8.77 -12.29 -6.43
N LEU A 89 8.23 -11.39 -7.24
CA LEU A 89 8.50 -11.41 -8.69
C LEU A 89 9.97 -11.12 -9.03
N GLN A 90 10.60 -10.19 -8.31
CA GLN A 90 12.02 -9.91 -8.49
C GLN A 90 12.90 -11.11 -8.13
N LEU A 91 12.55 -11.84 -7.05
CA LEU A 91 13.25 -13.07 -6.67
C LEU A 91 13.09 -14.16 -7.73
N ILE A 92 11.88 -14.38 -8.25
CA ILE A 92 11.60 -15.35 -9.30
C ILE A 92 12.36 -14.99 -10.60
N ALA A 93 12.39 -13.72 -10.97
CA ALA A 93 13.13 -13.24 -12.13
C ALA A 93 14.66 -13.32 -11.92
N GLY A 94 15.15 -12.97 -10.73
CA GLY A 94 16.57 -13.06 -10.37
C GLY A 94 17.10 -14.48 -10.29
N ALA A 95 16.27 -15.42 -9.83
CA ALA A 95 16.57 -16.85 -9.82
C ALA A 95 16.55 -17.51 -11.22
N ARG A 96 16.29 -16.73 -12.27
CA ARG A 96 16.14 -17.20 -13.67
C ARG A 96 15.11 -18.34 -13.83
N MET A 97 14.16 -18.42 -12.90
CA MET A 97 13.05 -19.38 -13.01
C MET A 97 12.08 -18.99 -14.12
N VAL A 98 12.06 -17.73 -14.50
CA VAL A 98 11.29 -17.18 -15.60
C VAL A 98 12.27 -16.52 -16.58
N GLU A 99 12.19 -16.87 -17.86
CA GLU A 99 12.92 -16.18 -18.92
C GLU A 99 12.37 -14.76 -19.03
N PHE A 100 13.09 -13.82 -18.44
CA PHE A 100 12.76 -12.41 -18.37
C PHE A 100 13.93 -11.59 -18.90
N ASP A 101 13.70 -10.90 -20.00
CA ASP A 101 14.68 -9.98 -20.57
C ASP A 101 14.25 -8.53 -20.30
N GLN A 102 15.00 -7.87 -19.43
CA GLN A 102 14.76 -6.46 -19.08
C GLN A 102 14.95 -5.50 -20.25
N SER A 103 15.67 -5.92 -21.30
CA SER A 103 15.91 -5.12 -22.48
C SER A 103 14.68 -5.06 -23.38
N ASN A 104 13.78 -6.04 -23.27
CA ASN A 104 12.59 -6.14 -24.10
C ASN A 104 11.42 -5.36 -23.47
N PRO A 105 10.85 -4.34 -24.17
CA PRO A 105 9.73 -3.53 -23.63
C PRO A 105 8.45 -4.36 -23.41
N GLU A 106 8.22 -5.43 -24.17
CA GLU A 106 7.08 -6.32 -23.93
C GLU A 106 7.20 -7.08 -22.60
N ASP A 107 8.38 -7.64 -22.31
CA ASP A 107 8.63 -8.38 -21.09
C ASP A 107 8.51 -7.47 -19.85
N ARG A 108 9.00 -6.22 -19.95
CA ARG A 108 8.82 -5.22 -18.88
C ARG A 108 7.35 -4.89 -18.62
N SER A 109 6.56 -4.75 -19.67
CA SER A 109 5.12 -4.48 -19.53
C SER A 109 4.39 -5.66 -18.89
N LEU A 110 4.70 -6.88 -19.28
CA LEU A 110 4.15 -8.10 -18.71
C LEU A 110 4.55 -8.29 -17.26
N PHE A 111 5.80 -7.97 -16.90
CA PHE A 111 6.28 -8.01 -15.53
C PHE A 111 5.52 -7.03 -14.63
N THR A 112 5.28 -5.81 -15.11
CA THR A 112 4.48 -4.82 -14.39
C THR A 112 3.04 -5.29 -14.19
N VAL A 113 2.42 -5.90 -15.19
CA VAL A 113 1.08 -6.48 -15.07
C VAL A 113 1.06 -7.63 -14.08
N ALA A 114 2.03 -8.53 -14.16
CA ALA A 114 2.16 -9.65 -13.23
C ALA A 114 2.33 -9.17 -11.78
N SER A 115 3.15 -8.14 -11.55
CA SER A 115 3.32 -7.52 -10.24
C SER A 115 2.00 -6.99 -9.67
N LYS A 116 1.20 -6.32 -10.47
CA LYS A 116 -0.10 -5.79 -10.05
C LYS A 116 -1.11 -6.88 -9.72
N VAL A 117 -1.20 -7.91 -10.58
CA VAL A 117 -2.11 -9.04 -10.34
C VAL A 117 -1.71 -9.76 -9.05
N LEU A 118 -0.41 -9.96 -8.84
CA LEU A 118 0.10 -10.58 -7.62
C LEU A 118 -0.16 -9.70 -6.40
N SER A 119 0.00 -8.38 -6.51
CA SER A 119 -0.34 -7.43 -5.43
C SER A 119 -1.82 -7.52 -5.06
N LEU A 120 -2.71 -7.52 -6.06
CA LEU A 120 -4.14 -7.65 -5.83
C LEU A 120 -4.50 -8.98 -5.16
N PHE A 121 -3.87 -10.07 -5.61
CA PHE A 121 -4.01 -11.38 -4.96
C PHE A 121 -3.54 -11.36 -3.51
N MET A 122 -2.40 -10.74 -3.22
CA MET A 122 -1.87 -10.60 -1.86
C MET A 122 -2.78 -9.76 -0.96
N ILE A 123 -3.37 -8.68 -1.48
CA ILE A 123 -4.36 -7.87 -0.75
C ILE A 123 -5.58 -8.73 -0.40
N ALA A 124 -6.14 -9.45 -1.38
CA ALA A 124 -7.29 -10.33 -1.17
C ALA A 124 -6.98 -11.46 -0.18
N PHE A 125 -5.81 -12.06 -0.28
CA PHE A 125 -5.35 -13.11 0.63
C PHE A 125 -5.21 -12.60 2.06
N GLN A 126 -4.57 -11.44 2.26
CA GLN A 126 -4.44 -10.81 3.57
C GLN A 126 -5.79 -10.41 4.15
N ALA A 127 -6.67 -9.79 3.36
CA ALA A 127 -8.02 -9.42 3.80
C ALA A 127 -8.82 -10.65 4.26
N SER A 128 -8.77 -11.75 3.49
CA SER A 128 -9.41 -13.01 3.88
C SER A 128 -8.81 -13.57 5.17
N SER A 129 -7.49 -13.55 5.30
CA SER A 129 -6.78 -14.05 6.48
C SER A 129 -7.16 -13.30 7.76
N TYR A 130 -7.28 -11.96 7.68
CA TYR A 130 -7.68 -11.13 8.82
C TYR A 130 -9.12 -11.40 9.26
N LEU A 131 -10.04 -11.63 8.31
CA LEU A 131 -11.43 -11.96 8.64
C LEU A 131 -11.55 -13.36 9.24
N ILE A 132 -10.81 -14.35 8.71
CA ILE A 132 -10.83 -15.74 9.20
C ILE A 132 -10.16 -15.85 10.59
N SER A 133 -9.08 -15.09 10.82
CA SER A 133 -8.36 -15.11 12.11
C SER A 133 -9.17 -14.52 13.28
N GLY A 134 -10.32 -13.88 13.00
CA GLY A 134 -11.13 -13.22 14.02
C GLY A 134 -10.46 -11.97 14.61
N LEU A 135 -9.46 -11.42 13.96
CA LEU A 135 -8.80 -10.17 14.37
C LEU A 135 -9.80 -9.01 14.36
N TYR A 136 -10.69 -9.04 13.38
CA TYR A 136 -11.87 -8.20 13.29
C TYR A 136 -13.08 -9.10 13.44
N THR A 137 -13.83 -8.95 14.53
CA THR A 137 -15.10 -9.64 14.76
C THR A 137 -16.25 -8.73 14.37
N PRO A 138 -16.57 -8.62 13.08
CA PRO A 138 -17.74 -7.87 12.67
C PRO A 138 -18.98 -8.58 13.18
N GLU A 139 -19.93 -7.83 13.72
CA GLU A 139 -21.14 -8.35 14.36
C GLU A 139 -22.01 -9.21 13.42
N ASN A 140 -21.85 -9.04 12.10
CA ASN A 140 -22.65 -9.71 11.08
C ASN A 140 -21.80 -10.15 9.87
N ALA A 141 -22.22 -11.23 9.21
CA ALA A 141 -21.60 -11.68 7.96
C ALA A 141 -21.58 -10.59 6.86
N THR A 142 -22.60 -9.74 6.83
CA THR A 142 -22.68 -8.61 5.90
C THR A 142 -21.56 -7.59 6.17
N ALA A 143 -21.26 -7.31 7.43
CA ALA A 143 -20.17 -6.40 7.82
C ALA A 143 -18.78 -6.96 7.39
N SER A 144 -18.60 -8.29 7.48
CA SER A 144 -17.37 -8.95 6.99
C SER A 144 -17.15 -8.74 5.50
N VAL A 145 -18.21 -8.85 4.71
CA VAL A 145 -18.11 -8.62 3.26
C VAL A 145 -17.81 -7.15 2.95
N ILE A 146 -18.40 -6.22 3.69
CA ILE A 146 -18.13 -4.79 3.53
C ILE A 146 -16.66 -4.49 3.83
N VAL A 147 -16.13 -4.94 4.96
CA VAL A 147 -14.72 -4.77 5.34
C VAL A 147 -13.78 -5.37 4.28
N PHE A 148 -14.11 -6.55 3.75
CA PHE A 148 -13.32 -7.16 2.69
C PHE A 148 -13.26 -6.28 1.43
N VAL A 149 -14.38 -5.74 1.00
CA VAL A 149 -14.47 -4.85 -0.16
C VAL A 149 -13.75 -3.52 0.11
N GLU A 150 -13.87 -2.95 1.31
CA GLU A 150 -13.15 -1.74 1.72
C GLU A 150 -11.64 -1.93 1.65
N LEU A 151 -11.11 -3.02 2.19
CA LEU A 151 -9.68 -3.33 2.16
C LEU A 151 -9.16 -3.56 0.74
N LEU A 152 -9.94 -4.28 -0.10
CA LEU A 152 -9.60 -4.46 -1.52
C LEU A 152 -9.58 -3.11 -2.27
N ALA A 153 -10.59 -2.28 -2.06
CA ALA A 153 -10.69 -0.98 -2.71
C ALA A 153 -9.53 -0.06 -2.27
N ALA A 154 -9.23 -0.02 -0.98
CA ALA A 154 -8.13 0.78 -0.44
C ALA A 154 -6.77 0.34 -1.01
N GLY A 155 -6.49 -0.97 -1.05
CA GLY A 155 -5.26 -1.50 -1.64
C GLY A 155 -5.16 -1.23 -3.14
N MET A 156 -6.30 -1.28 -3.87
CA MET A 156 -6.33 -0.92 -5.29
C MET A 156 -6.05 0.57 -5.51
N VAL A 157 -6.62 1.45 -4.71
CA VAL A 157 -6.36 2.90 -4.77
C VAL A 157 -4.88 3.18 -4.51
N LEU A 158 -4.29 2.56 -3.49
CA LEU A 158 -2.86 2.68 -3.18
C LEU A 158 -1.97 2.25 -4.35
N MET A 159 -2.28 1.09 -4.94
CA MET A 159 -1.55 0.57 -6.10
C MET A 159 -1.64 1.54 -7.29
N LEU A 160 -2.81 2.14 -7.54
CA LEU A 160 -2.97 3.12 -8.61
C LEU A 160 -2.22 4.42 -8.33
N MET A 161 -2.22 4.88 -7.09
CA MET A 161 -1.46 6.07 -6.70
C MET A 161 0.05 5.87 -6.87
N ASP A 162 0.57 4.71 -6.48
CA ASP A 162 1.97 4.34 -6.70
C ASP A 162 2.30 4.32 -8.20
N GLU A 163 1.45 3.69 -9.02
CA GLU A 163 1.62 3.66 -10.46
C GLU A 163 1.59 5.06 -11.09
N MET A 164 0.68 5.92 -10.65
CA MET A 164 0.58 7.30 -11.13
C MET A 164 1.88 8.05 -10.91
N ILE A 165 2.45 7.96 -9.72
CA ILE A 165 3.71 8.62 -9.36
C ILE A 165 4.86 8.06 -10.20
N GLN A 166 4.99 6.73 -10.30
CA GLN A 166 6.07 6.07 -11.04
C GLN A 166 6.02 6.32 -12.55
N LYS A 167 4.83 6.50 -13.14
CA LYS A 167 4.67 6.76 -14.57
C LYS A 167 4.99 8.21 -14.99
N GLY A 168 5.43 9.05 -14.06
CA GLY A 168 5.95 10.39 -14.36
C GLY A 168 4.98 11.54 -14.08
N TRP A 169 3.80 11.26 -13.50
CA TRP A 169 2.91 12.29 -12.97
C TRP A 169 3.43 12.88 -11.66
N GLY A 170 4.17 12.07 -10.86
CA GLY A 170 4.74 12.48 -9.60
C GLY A 170 6.28 12.55 -9.61
N ILE A 171 6.85 12.76 -8.42
CA ILE A 171 8.30 12.82 -8.16
C ILE A 171 8.73 11.52 -7.49
N GLY A 172 9.65 10.80 -8.11
CA GLY A 172 10.28 9.61 -7.52
C GLY A 172 9.40 8.36 -7.53
N SER A 173 9.43 7.58 -6.45
CA SER A 173 8.66 6.35 -6.25
C SER A 173 7.54 6.58 -5.23
N GLY A 174 6.33 6.16 -5.56
CA GLY A 174 5.17 6.27 -4.66
C GLY A 174 5.40 5.52 -3.35
N ILE A 175 5.94 4.31 -3.41
CA ILE A 175 6.26 3.49 -2.24
C ILE A 175 7.16 4.25 -1.26
N SER A 176 8.28 4.83 -1.74
CA SER A 176 9.20 5.59 -0.90
C SER A 176 8.57 6.83 -0.28
N LEU A 177 7.69 7.49 -1.04
CA LEU A 177 6.96 8.67 -0.56
C LEU A 177 5.93 8.32 0.51
N PHE A 178 5.23 7.20 0.38
CA PHE A 178 4.26 6.74 1.38
C PHE A 178 4.96 6.30 2.68
N ILE A 179 6.11 5.62 2.58
CA ILE A 179 6.94 5.31 3.77
C ILE A 179 7.36 6.60 4.46
N LEU A 180 7.90 7.55 3.69
CA LEU A 180 8.34 8.84 4.23
C LEU A 180 7.18 9.59 4.91
N ALA A 181 6.00 9.61 4.31
CA ALA A 181 4.82 10.25 4.87
C ALA A 181 4.36 9.57 6.17
N GLY A 182 4.37 8.23 6.22
CA GLY A 182 4.06 7.45 7.42
C GLY A 182 5.04 7.76 8.55
N VAL A 183 6.34 7.71 8.27
CA VAL A 183 7.39 8.04 9.26
C VAL A 183 7.30 9.49 9.73
N ALA A 184 7.12 10.44 8.80
CA ALA A 184 6.98 11.85 9.14
C ALA A 184 5.75 12.12 10.03
N ARG A 185 4.64 11.44 9.76
CA ARG A 185 3.42 11.50 10.58
C ARG A 185 3.70 11.03 12.00
N GLU A 186 4.35 9.86 12.17
CA GLU A 186 4.71 9.34 13.51
C GLU A 186 5.64 10.29 14.26
N ILE A 187 6.70 10.76 13.62
CA ILE A 187 7.63 11.72 14.22
C ILE A 187 6.89 12.99 14.64
N ALA A 188 6.02 13.53 13.79
CA ALA A 188 5.24 14.72 14.11
C ALA A 188 4.32 14.45 15.31
N TRP A 189 3.61 13.31 15.32
CA TRP A 189 2.70 12.94 16.38
C TRP A 189 3.45 12.78 17.71
N ASP A 190 4.53 12.01 17.73
CA ASP A 190 5.36 11.81 18.92
C ASP A 190 5.95 13.13 19.43
N SER A 191 6.43 13.99 18.54
CA SER A 191 7.02 15.27 18.92
C SER A 191 6.00 16.22 19.53
N PHE A 192 4.79 16.28 18.97
CA PHE A 192 3.72 17.14 19.50
C PHE A 192 3.07 16.51 20.74
N CYS A 193 2.94 15.19 20.81
CA CYS A 193 2.37 14.50 21.96
C CYS A 193 3.29 14.56 23.18
N LEU A 194 4.61 14.43 23.00
CA LEU A 194 5.58 14.58 24.09
C LEU A 194 5.60 15.98 24.71
N LEU A 195 5.30 17.01 23.92
CA LEU A 195 5.18 18.38 24.43
C LEU A 195 3.93 18.58 25.32
N TYR A 196 2.86 17.78 25.12
CA TYR A 196 1.58 17.97 25.82
C TYR A 196 1.36 16.97 26.97
N THR A 197 1.97 15.78 26.90
CA THR A 197 1.79 14.70 27.90
C THR A 197 3.12 14.18 28.43
N SER A 198 4.02 15.07 28.88
CA SER A 198 5.14 14.63 29.72
C SER A 198 4.57 14.17 31.05
N PRO A 199 4.48 12.85 31.36
CA PRO A 199 4.07 12.42 32.70
C PRO A 199 5.13 12.93 33.68
N SER A 200 4.66 13.71 34.66
CA SER A 200 5.50 14.20 35.73
C SER A 200 6.30 13.03 36.32
N PRO A 201 7.61 13.21 36.64
CA PRO A 201 8.44 12.17 37.27
C PRO A 201 7.85 11.60 38.57
N ARG A 202 6.84 12.25 39.15
CA ARG A 202 6.14 11.83 40.36
C ARG A 202 5.15 10.66 40.16
N ASP A 203 4.69 10.38 38.97
CA ASP A 203 3.71 9.29 38.72
C ASP A 203 4.37 7.91 38.54
N ARG A 204 5.69 7.86 38.29
CA ARG A 204 6.43 6.58 38.20
C ARG A 204 6.73 5.88 39.51
N THR A 205 6.51 6.51 40.66
CA THR A 205 6.83 5.95 41.96
C THR A 205 5.61 5.44 42.75
N ARG A 206 4.43 5.36 42.09
CA ARG A 206 3.18 4.91 42.71
C ARG A 206 2.55 3.66 42.11
N SER A 207 3.27 2.89 41.32
CA SER A 207 2.80 1.57 40.88
C SER A 207 3.76 0.47 41.33
#